data_75fa3f9a478ebcf3d1b8e938815beb4e
#
_entry.id   75fa3f9a478ebcf3d1b8e938815beb4e
#
_cell.length_a   1.000
_cell.length_b   1.000
_cell.length_c   1.000
_cell.angle_alpha   90.00
_cell.angle_beta   90.00
_cell.angle_gamma   90.00
#
_symmetry.space_group_name_H-M   'P 1'
#
loop_
_entity.id
_entity.type
_entity.pdbx_description
1 polymer ?
#
loop_
_entity_poly.entity_id
_entity_poly.type
_entity_poly.pdbx_seq_one_letter_code
_entity_poly.pdbx_strand_id
1 'polypeptide(L)'
;MQKNIDTQIQTLSNYSLLFLFIVLFASGLIFNQASAKTTDSSFTYVVKEGDSLSSISKKFEVHVYSIKKFNKLKSNKIFAGQRLNIRVPTNNKPNFYRVRRGDSLSLIAKKFKTSVRNLKKINRLKSSKIKIGQRIYFSRTSNLINTNGNSRVYKVRRGDNLSLIAKKFKTSVRNLKKINRLKSSKIKIGQRLYLYPIKKIDIRPPSVGTQLGLRNTKSKIRLNSSAVMVINQLSGEVMLEKNPDAILPIASITKLMTALVILEKNMSLTHMIRITRADAKLERYNKSRLTVGSRFARGDLLHLALMSSENRAAHALARTYPGGIKGFVRAMNAKAKLLGMWSTVFTEPTGLNSGNVSSPRDLIRLVDEASRLPLVREYSTSVKHLVRIRNRTHKFRNSNALARGELWDLGVSKTGFIRDAGRCLVMQAFINKSPVIIVMLDAEGNRKRRMDAEEIKNWILKASTEKTHHKKTNVSAFQALTIPLSEIDS
;
A
#
# COMPACT_ATOMS: atom_id res chain seq x y z
N MET A 1 43.89 -15.95 -42.60
CA MET A 1 43.46 -14.67 -41.98
C MET A 1 42.25 -14.04 -42.68
N GLN A 2 42.05 -14.31 -43.98
CA GLN A 2 40.95 -13.75 -44.79
C GLN A 2 39.57 -14.37 -44.47
N LYS A 3 39.48 -15.65 -44.14
CA LYS A 3 38.20 -16.35 -43.85
C LYS A 3 37.50 -15.95 -42.55
N ASN A 4 38.23 -15.35 -41.60
CA ASN A 4 37.62 -14.90 -40.32
C ASN A 4 37.02 -13.48 -40.39
N ILE A 5 37.39 -12.71 -41.41
CA ILE A 5 36.88 -11.33 -41.60
C ILE A 5 35.50 -11.37 -42.30
N ASP A 6 35.32 -12.28 -43.25
CA ASP A 6 34.07 -12.40 -43.99
C ASP A 6 32.90 -12.94 -43.11
N THR A 7 33.20 -13.76 -42.11
CA THR A 7 32.20 -14.28 -41.15
C THR A 7 31.75 -13.20 -40.15
N GLN A 8 32.63 -12.27 -39.81
CA GLN A 8 32.26 -11.15 -38.92
C GLN A 8 31.46 -10.06 -39.64
N ILE A 9 31.70 -9.84 -40.92
CA ILE A 9 30.95 -8.85 -41.72
C ILE A 9 29.55 -9.35 -42.03
N GLN A 10 29.35 -10.64 -42.22
CA GLN A 10 27.99 -11.22 -42.43
C GLN A 10 27.13 -11.25 -41.20
N THR A 11 27.73 -11.40 -39.99
CA THR A 11 26.99 -11.29 -38.72
C THR A 11 26.56 -9.86 -38.39
N LEU A 12 27.36 -8.85 -38.71
CA LEU A 12 27.02 -7.44 -38.51
C LEU A 12 25.93 -6.94 -39.47
N SER A 13 25.87 -7.48 -40.69
CA SER A 13 24.82 -7.17 -41.68
C SER A 13 23.44 -7.67 -41.25
N ASN A 14 23.37 -8.84 -40.60
CA ASN A 14 22.10 -9.41 -40.13
C ASN A 14 21.51 -8.68 -38.93
N TYR A 15 22.35 -8.08 -38.09
CA TYR A 15 21.87 -7.25 -36.96
C TYR A 15 21.38 -5.87 -37.41
N SER A 16 21.92 -5.30 -38.49
CA SER A 16 21.47 -4.02 -39.06
C SER A 16 20.11 -4.12 -39.74
N LEU A 17 19.77 -5.24 -40.37
CA LEU A 17 18.45 -5.48 -40.95
C LEU A 17 17.37 -5.74 -39.91
N LEU A 18 17.70 -6.37 -38.77
CA LEU A 18 16.76 -6.58 -37.64
C LEU A 18 16.45 -5.27 -36.94
N PHE A 19 17.41 -4.33 -36.87
CA PHE A 19 17.18 -3.01 -36.25
C PHE A 19 16.34 -2.08 -37.15
N LEU A 20 16.42 -2.21 -38.46
CA LEU A 20 15.63 -1.41 -39.41
C LEU A 20 14.16 -1.85 -39.45
N PHE A 21 13.86 -3.14 -39.20
CA PHE A 21 12.47 -3.64 -39.09
C PHE A 21 11.77 -3.24 -37.79
N ILE A 22 12.52 -2.97 -36.72
CA ILE A 22 11.96 -2.51 -35.42
C ILE A 22 11.64 -1.01 -35.43
N VAL A 23 12.33 -0.21 -36.25
CA VAL A 23 12.11 1.25 -36.33
C VAL A 23 10.96 1.61 -37.30
N LEU A 24 10.63 0.78 -38.26
CA LEU A 24 9.54 1.03 -39.25
C LEU A 24 8.12 0.63 -38.76
N PHE A 25 8.03 -0.06 -37.62
CA PHE A 25 6.71 -0.36 -37.01
C PHE A 25 6.27 0.64 -35.93
N ALA A 26 7.07 1.67 -35.64
CA ALA A 26 6.79 2.67 -34.61
C ALA A 26 6.21 4.00 -35.14
N SER A 27 6.02 4.15 -36.45
CA SER A 27 5.53 5.39 -37.06
C SER A 27 4.33 5.16 -37.99
N GLY A 28 3.23 4.81 -37.41
CA GLY A 28 1.97 4.74 -38.18
C GLY A 28 0.79 4.39 -37.30
N LEU A 29 0.03 5.39 -36.96
CA LEU A 29 -1.40 5.47 -36.75
C LEU A 29 -1.78 6.28 -35.48
N ILE A 30 -1.76 7.59 -35.69
CA ILE A 30 -2.61 8.49 -34.91
C ILE A 30 -4.03 8.26 -35.39
N PHE A 31 -4.86 7.60 -34.59
CA PHE A 31 -6.31 7.72 -34.67
C PHE A 31 -6.82 8.21 -33.30
N ASN A 32 -7.25 9.45 -33.33
CA ASN A 32 -7.94 10.15 -32.26
C ASN A 32 -9.35 9.57 -32.14
N GLN A 33 -9.62 8.79 -31.10
CA GLN A 33 -10.98 8.53 -30.63
C GLN A 33 -11.03 8.68 -29.12
N ALA A 34 -11.63 9.77 -28.71
CA ALA A 34 -12.08 9.97 -27.35
C ALA A 34 -13.07 8.85 -26.97
N SER A 35 -12.60 7.86 -26.23
CA SER A 35 -13.43 6.82 -25.63
C SER A 35 -13.35 6.93 -24.12
N ALA A 36 -14.53 7.00 -23.49
CA ALA A 36 -14.74 7.12 -22.06
C ALA A 36 -13.84 6.19 -21.25
N LYS A 37 -13.05 6.76 -20.33
CA LYS A 37 -12.22 6.03 -19.37
C LYS A 37 -13.11 5.20 -18.44
N THR A 38 -13.22 3.92 -18.71
CA THR A 38 -13.61 2.92 -17.71
C THR A 38 -12.39 2.65 -16.83
N THR A 39 -12.47 2.98 -15.55
CA THR A 39 -11.44 2.70 -14.54
C THR A 39 -11.53 1.22 -14.13
N ASP A 40 -11.02 0.32 -14.96
CA ASP A 40 -10.81 -1.08 -14.61
C ASP A 40 -9.41 -1.25 -14.00
N SER A 41 -9.33 -1.80 -12.80
CA SER A 41 -8.05 -2.19 -12.21
C SER A 41 -7.55 -3.48 -12.84
N SER A 42 -6.43 -3.42 -13.55
CA SER A 42 -5.75 -4.59 -14.09
C SER A 42 -4.40 -4.81 -13.41
N PHE A 43 -4.05 -6.07 -13.18
CA PHE A 43 -2.73 -6.47 -12.65
C PHE A 43 -2.24 -7.72 -13.37
N THR A 44 -0.92 -7.94 -13.36
CA THR A 44 -0.30 -9.14 -13.93
C THR A 44 -0.23 -10.25 -12.90
N TYR A 45 -0.79 -11.41 -13.21
CA TYR A 45 -0.68 -12.64 -12.43
C TYR A 45 0.30 -13.60 -13.11
N VAL A 46 1.24 -14.15 -12.34
CA VAL A 46 2.14 -15.22 -12.82
C VAL A 46 1.50 -16.55 -12.47
N VAL A 47 1.23 -17.36 -13.50
CA VAL A 47 0.64 -18.69 -13.36
C VAL A 47 1.59 -19.58 -12.55
N LYS A 48 1.06 -20.25 -11.54
CA LYS A 48 1.80 -21.19 -10.70
C LYS A 48 1.57 -22.63 -11.20
N GLU A 49 2.44 -23.53 -10.78
CA GLU A 49 2.25 -24.96 -11.00
C GLU A 49 0.92 -25.40 -10.38
N GLY A 50 0.13 -26.21 -11.12
CA GLY A 50 -1.22 -26.61 -10.72
C GLY A 50 -2.34 -25.59 -10.99
N ASP A 51 -2.02 -24.36 -11.48
CA ASP A 51 -3.05 -23.40 -11.85
C ASP A 51 -3.75 -23.79 -13.17
N SER A 52 -5.06 -23.55 -13.19
CA SER A 52 -5.89 -23.56 -14.40
C SER A 52 -6.60 -22.23 -14.57
N LEU A 53 -7.06 -21.91 -15.78
CA LEU A 53 -7.88 -20.70 -15.98
C LEU A 53 -9.15 -20.73 -15.10
N SER A 54 -9.67 -21.90 -14.77
CA SER A 54 -10.82 -22.04 -13.88
C SER A 54 -10.47 -21.75 -12.42
N SER A 55 -9.31 -22.21 -11.92
CA SER A 55 -8.83 -21.89 -10.57
C SER A 55 -8.51 -20.40 -10.44
N ILE A 56 -7.85 -19.82 -11.43
CA ILE A 56 -7.54 -18.39 -11.49
C ILE A 56 -8.83 -17.54 -11.58
N SER A 57 -9.79 -17.98 -12.40
CA SER A 57 -11.12 -17.37 -12.52
C SER A 57 -11.86 -17.33 -11.17
N LYS A 58 -11.87 -18.44 -10.44
CA LYS A 58 -12.46 -18.55 -9.10
C LYS A 58 -11.70 -17.71 -8.07
N LYS A 59 -10.37 -17.72 -8.12
CA LYS A 59 -9.49 -16.99 -7.22
C LYS A 59 -9.68 -15.49 -7.30
N PHE A 60 -9.86 -14.95 -8.52
CA PHE A 60 -9.97 -13.50 -8.75
C PHE A 60 -11.39 -13.04 -9.09
N GLU A 61 -12.38 -13.93 -9.00
CA GLU A 61 -13.79 -13.67 -9.33
C GLU A 61 -13.97 -13.06 -10.74
N VAL A 62 -13.13 -13.47 -11.70
CA VAL A 62 -13.13 -12.99 -13.08
C VAL A 62 -13.49 -14.13 -14.02
N HIS A 63 -14.44 -13.93 -14.91
CA HIS A 63 -14.83 -14.96 -15.88
C HIS A 63 -13.64 -15.45 -16.71
N VAL A 64 -13.50 -16.79 -16.88
CA VAL A 64 -12.48 -17.42 -17.75
C VAL A 64 -12.45 -16.78 -19.14
N TYR A 65 -13.63 -16.48 -19.70
CA TYR A 65 -13.76 -15.77 -20.98
C TYR A 65 -13.06 -14.41 -20.95
N SER A 66 -13.19 -13.64 -19.86
CA SER A 66 -12.54 -12.33 -19.72
C SER A 66 -11.03 -12.46 -19.63
N ILE A 67 -10.52 -13.45 -18.88
CA ILE A 67 -9.08 -13.73 -18.79
C ILE A 67 -8.55 -14.09 -20.18
N LYS A 68 -9.21 -15.00 -20.91
CA LYS A 68 -8.81 -15.39 -22.26
C LYS A 68 -8.80 -14.22 -23.24
N LYS A 69 -9.89 -13.45 -23.29
CA LYS A 69 -10.04 -12.31 -24.20
C LYS A 69 -8.98 -11.25 -23.95
N PHE A 70 -8.71 -10.93 -22.68
CA PHE A 70 -7.78 -9.87 -22.30
C PHE A 70 -6.30 -10.26 -22.58
N ASN A 71 -6.00 -11.56 -22.46
CA ASN A 71 -4.67 -12.11 -22.74
C ASN A 71 -4.53 -12.74 -24.14
N LYS A 72 -5.53 -12.56 -25.01
CA LYS A 72 -5.56 -13.11 -26.38
C LYS A 72 -5.32 -14.63 -26.44
N LEU A 73 -5.76 -15.38 -25.42
CA LEU A 73 -5.56 -16.82 -25.36
C LEU A 73 -6.52 -17.55 -26.29
N LYS A 74 -5.96 -18.35 -27.21
CA LYS A 74 -6.75 -19.17 -28.17
C LYS A 74 -7.35 -20.41 -27.51
N SER A 75 -6.72 -20.97 -26.47
CA SER A 75 -7.15 -22.17 -25.76
C SER A 75 -7.24 -21.93 -24.24
N ASN A 76 -7.62 -22.97 -23.46
CA ASN A 76 -7.59 -22.94 -22.00
C ASN A 76 -6.26 -23.36 -21.42
N LYS A 77 -5.30 -23.78 -22.27
CA LYS A 77 -3.95 -24.18 -21.81
C LYS A 77 -3.16 -22.96 -21.36
N ILE A 78 -2.61 -23.02 -20.16
CA ILE A 78 -1.70 -22.05 -19.57
C ILE A 78 -0.53 -22.80 -18.94
N PHE A 79 0.61 -22.18 -18.79
CA PHE A 79 1.84 -22.79 -18.31
C PHE A 79 2.34 -22.09 -17.05
N ALA A 80 2.98 -22.82 -16.14
CA ALA A 80 3.66 -22.23 -14.99
C ALA A 80 4.68 -21.17 -15.48
N GLY A 81 4.74 -20.04 -14.78
CA GLY A 81 5.56 -18.86 -15.18
C GLY A 81 4.88 -17.94 -16.21
N GLN A 82 3.80 -18.35 -16.87
CA GLN A 82 3.08 -17.51 -17.82
C GLN A 82 2.49 -16.29 -17.12
N ARG A 83 2.65 -15.11 -17.73
CA ARG A 83 2.08 -13.86 -17.22
C ARG A 83 0.69 -13.63 -17.81
N LEU A 84 -0.31 -13.51 -16.94
CA LEU A 84 -1.68 -13.20 -17.34
C LEU A 84 -2.08 -11.85 -16.77
N ASN A 85 -2.53 -10.94 -17.62
CA ASN A 85 -3.17 -9.71 -17.20
C ASN A 85 -4.59 -10.01 -16.74
N ILE A 86 -4.85 -9.89 -15.45
CA ILE A 86 -6.16 -10.11 -14.84
C ILE A 86 -6.83 -8.74 -14.67
N ARG A 87 -7.99 -8.59 -15.32
CA ARG A 87 -8.84 -7.41 -15.15
C ARG A 87 -9.95 -7.78 -14.18
N VAL A 88 -9.84 -7.28 -12.96
CA VAL A 88 -10.91 -7.45 -11.97
C VAL A 88 -11.94 -6.36 -12.22
N PRO A 89 -13.20 -6.69 -12.53
CA PRO A 89 -14.25 -5.70 -12.60
C PRO A 89 -14.36 -5.04 -11.24
N THR A 90 -14.05 -3.76 -11.14
CA THR A 90 -14.46 -2.98 -9.98
C THR A 90 -15.97 -3.13 -9.88
N ASN A 91 -16.49 -3.48 -8.73
CA ASN A 91 -17.90 -3.79 -8.47
C ASN A 91 -18.75 -2.51 -8.55
N ASN A 92 -18.64 -1.80 -9.68
CA ASN A 92 -19.61 -0.85 -10.18
C ASN A 92 -20.56 -1.57 -11.14
N LYS A 93 -21.26 -2.62 -10.63
CA LYS A 93 -22.53 -2.97 -11.28
C LYS A 93 -23.36 -1.70 -11.26
N PRO A 94 -23.78 -1.20 -12.43
CA PRO A 94 -24.67 -0.06 -12.44
C PRO A 94 -25.85 -0.41 -11.54
N ASN A 95 -26.14 0.41 -10.55
CA ASN A 95 -27.19 0.20 -9.56
C ASN A 95 -28.59 0.17 -10.21
N PHE A 96 -28.62 0.04 -11.54
CA PHE A 96 -29.83 -0.04 -12.35
C PHE A 96 -29.63 -0.97 -13.56
N TYR A 97 -30.75 -1.52 -14.03
CA TYR A 97 -30.88 -2.24 -15.28
C TYR A 97 -31.67 -1.40 -16.26
N ARG A 98 -31.25 -1.34 -17.51
CA ARG A 98 -32.03 -0.68 -18.58
C ARG A 98 -32.93 -1.74 -19.24
N VAL A 99 -34.24 -1.54 -19.16
CA VAL A 99 -35.28 -2.43 -19.73
C VAL A 99 -35.06 -2.61 -21.23
N ARG A 100 -35.07 -3.85 -21.68
CA ARG A 100 -34.93 -4.24 -23.08
C ARG A 100 -36.27 -4.78 -23.61
N ARG A 101 -36.39 -4.95 -24.93
CA ARG A 101 -37.56 -5.60 -25.56
C ARG A 101 -37.72 -7.02 -25.00
N GLY A 102 -38.92 -7.40 -24.60
CA GLY A 102 -39.22 -8.69 -23.98
C GLY A 102 -39.03 -8.75 -22.46
N ASP A 103 -38.50 -7.70 -21.80
CA ASP A 103 -38.37 -7.69 -20.34
C ASP A 103 -39.72 -7.43 -19.66
N SER A 104 -39.94 -8.14 -18.56
CA SER A 104 -40.97 -7.83 -17.58
C SER A 104 -40.33 -7.58 -16.21
N LEU A 105 -41.04 -6.90 -15.33
CA LEU A 105 -40.54 -6.64 -13.98
C LEU A 105 -40.30 -7.94 -13.21
N SER A 106 -41.01 -9.01 -13.51
CA SER A 106 -40.85 -10.35 -12.94
C SER A 106 -39.56 -11.02 -13.44
N LEU A 107 -39.30 -10.95 -14.76
CA LEU A 107 -38.05 -11.48 -15.34
C LEU A 107 -36.82 -10.74 -14.78
N ILE A 108 -36.91 -9.41 -14.68
CA ILE A 108 -35.84 -8.59 -14.08
C ILE A 108 -35.64 -8.96 -12.61
N ALA A 109 -36.73 -9.15 -11.85
CA ALA A 109 -36.64 -9.57 -10.45
C ALA A 109 -35.95 -10.93 -10.30
N LYS A 110 -36.32 -11.92 -11.11
CA LYS A 110 -35.70 -13.25 -11.16
C LYS A 110 -34.22 -13.16 -11.53
N LYS A 111 -33.89 -12.41 -12.59
CA LYS A 111 -32.51 -12.22 -13.07
C LYS A 111 -31.57 -11.62 -12.02
N PHE A 112 -32.06 -10.70 -11.21
CA PHE A 112 -31.26 -10.00 -10.19
C PHE A 112 -31.51 -10.47 -8.76
N LYS A 113 -32.14 -11.67 -8.62
CA LYS A 113 -32.38 -12.33 -7.32
C LYS A 113 -33.08 -11.40 -6.32
N THR A 114 -34.14 -10.70 -6.74
CA THR A 114 -34.94 -9.80 -5.93
C THR A 114 -36.45 -10.07 -6.19
N SER A 115 -37.34 -9.35 -5.50
CA SER A 115 -38.78 -9.48 -5.71
C SER A 115 -39.35 -8.30 -6.52
N VAL A 116 -40.43 -8.55 -7.28
CA VAL A 116 -41.18 -7.51 -7.97
C VAL A 116 -41.63 -6.40 -7.01
N ARG A 117 -42.09 -6.81 -5.79
CA ARG A 117 -42.50 -5.87 -4.73
C ARG A 117 -41.34 -4.94 -4.34
N ASN A 118 -40.14 -5.49 -4.24
CA ASN A 118 -38.94 -4.73 -3.90
C ASN A 118 -38.54 -3.77 -5.04
N LEU A 119 -38.53 -4.24 -6.29
CA LEU A 119 -38.28 -3.38 -7.44
C LEU A 119 -39.31 -2.25 -7.56
N LYS A 120 -40.61 -2.53 -7.36
CA LYS A 120 -41.64 -1.49 -7.34
C LYS A 120 -41.41 -0.46 -6.23
N LYS A 121 -41.07 -0.91 -5.01
CA LYS A 121 -40.75 -0.03 -3.85
C LYS A 121 -39.54 0.85 -4.11
N ILE A 122 -38.45 0.27 -4.63
CA ILE A 122 -37.20 0.99 -4.93
C ILE A 122 -37.43 2.05 -6.00
N ASN A 123 -38.14 1.69 -7.07
CA ASN A 123 -38.32 2.54 -8.24
C ASN A 123 -39.62 3.40 -8.19
N ARG A 124 -40.37 3.34 -7.07
CA ARG A 124 -41.65 4.04 -6.88
C ARG A 124 -42.69 3.75 -8.00
N LEU A 125 -42.70 2.50 -8.46
CA LEU A 125 -43.61 2.08 -9.52
C LEU A 125 -45.01 1.76 -8.94
N LYS A 126 -46.03 2.43 -9.47
CA LYS A 126 -47.43 2.17 -9.07
C LYS A 126 -47.97 0.87 -9.66
N SER A 127 -47.48 0.45 -10.84
CA SER A 127 -47.83 -0.80 -11.52
C SER A 127 -46.60 -1.61 -11.91
N SER A 128 -46.79 -2.80 -12.50
CA SER A 128 -45.68 -3.63 -13.02
C SER A 128 -45.34 -3.26 -14.48
N LYS A 129 -46.03 -2.32 -15.10
CA LYS A 129 -45.75 -1.84 -16.47
C LYS A 129 -44.43 -1.08 -16.47
N ILE A 130 -43.51 -1.47 -17.36
CA ILE A 130 -42.19 -0.87 -17.58
C ILE A 130 -42.02 -0.60 -19.06
N LYS A 131 -41.22 0.40 -19.41
CA LYS A 131 -40.97 0.82 -20.81
C LYS A 131 -39.57 0.42 -21.24
N ILE A 132 -39.38 0.04 -22.50
CA ILE A 132 -38.04 -0.20 -23.08
C ILE A 132 -37.19 1.05 -22.88
N GLY A 133 -35.92 0.84 -22.45
CA GLY A 133 -34.99 1.92 -22.11
C GLY A 133 -35.12 2.45 -20.66
N GLN A 134 -36.21 2.13 -19.95
CA GLN A 134 -36.40 2.55 -18.57
C GLN A 134 -35.30 2.00 -17.67
N ARG A 135 -34.81 2.81 -16.71
CA ARG A 135 -33.81 2.38 -15.71
C ARG A 135 -34.54 1.81 -14.49
N ILE A 136 -34.29 0.55 -14.18
CA ILE A 136 -34.79 -0.14 -12.98
C ILE A 136 -33.64 -0.29 -11.98
N TYR A 137 -33.69 0.46 -10.88
CA TYR A 137 -32.68 0.48 -9.83
C TYR A 137 -32.88 -0.71 -8.86
N PHE A 138 -31.78 -1.32 -8.41
CA PHE A 138 -31.78 -2.46 -7.48
C PHE A 138 -31.56 -2.05 -6.02
N SER A 139 -30.99 -0.86 -5.79
CA SER A 139 -30.93 -0.24 -4.49
C SER A 139 -31.24 1.26 -4.60
N ARG A 140 -31.84 1.82 -3.57
CA ARG A 140 -31.94 3.28 -3.45
C ARG A 140 -30.56 3.83 -3.13
N THR A 141 -29.92 4.51 -4.07
CA THR A 141 -28.86 5.46 -3.80
C THR A 141 -29.47 6.65 -3.05
N SER A 142 -29.56 6.55 -1.80
CA SER A 142 -29.90 7.52 -0.75
C SER A 142 -30.94 6.93 0.19
N ASN A 143 -30.49 6.45 1.22
CA ASN A 143 -30.99 6.61 2.58
C ASN A 143 -30.34 5.53 3.41
N LEU A 144 -29.35 5.93 4.12
CA LEU A 144 -28.74 5.21 5.22
C LEU A 144 -29.81 4.86 6.25
N ILE A 145 -30.53 3.76 5.99
CA ILE A 145 -31.42 3.16 6.97
C ILE A 145 -30.59 2.09 7.66
N ASN A 146 -30.35 2.27 8.93
CA ASN A 146 -29.82 1.22 9.80
C ASN A 146 -30.83 0.07 9.81
N THR A 147 -30.40 -1.19 9.75
CA THR A 147 -31.23 -2.40 9.71
C THR A 147 -32.20 -2.56 10.89
N ASN A 148 -32.17 -1.63 11.85
CA ASN A 148 -33.04 -1.59 13.02
C ASN A 148 -34.16 -0.51 12.96
N GLY A 149 -34.56 -0.07 11.77
CA GLY A 149 -35.76 0.77 11.59
C GLY A 149 -35.65 2.23 12.03
N ASN A 150 -34.52 2.68 12.58
CA ASN A 150 -34.35 4.05 13.04
C ASN A 150 -33.79 4.95 11.95
N SER A 151 -34.56 5.95 11.52
CA SER A 151 -34.09 7.03 10.64
C SER A 151 -32.90 7.75 11.26
N ARG A 152 -31.78 7.87 10.52
CA ARG A 152 -30.60 8.62 10.98
C ARG A 152 -30.80 10.13 11.05
N VAL A 153 -31.90 10.64 10.51
CA VAL A 153 -32.21 12.07 10.44
C VAL A 153 -33.56 12.31 11.10
N TYR A 154 -33.58 13.20 12.06
CA TYR A 154 -34.80 13.66 12.74
C TYR A 154 -35.12 15.06 12.24
N LYS A 155 -36.38 15.33 11.89
CA LYS A 155 -36.89 16.67 11.57
C LYS A 155 -37.50 17.27 12.86
N VAL A 156 -36.93 18.36 13.32
CA VAL A 156 -37.38 19.09 14.53
C VAL A 156 -38.81 19.49 14.40
N ARG A 157 -39.62 19.22 15.40
CA ARG A 157 -41.05 19.53 15.50
C ARG A 157 -41.29 20.65 16.53
N ARG A 158 -42.49 21.22 16.53
CA ARG A 158 -42.94 22.18 17.57
C ARG A 158 -42.82 21.52 18.94
N GLY A 159 -42.25 22.22 19.92
CA GLY A 159 -41.99 21.70 21.28
C GLY A 159 -40.69 20.92 21.46
N ASP A 160 -39.94 20.63 20.38
CA ASP A 160 -38.66 19.94 20.51
C ASP A 160 -37.54 20.86 21.03
N ASN A 161 -36.70 20.29 21.87
CA ASN A 161 -35.38 20.83 22.20
C ASN A 161 -34.33 19.72 22.13
N LEU A 162 -33.04 20.08 22.13
CA LEU A 162 -31.98 19.08 21.99
C LEU A 162 -31.96 18.05 23.13
N SER A 163 -32.38 18.41 24.32
CA SER A 163 -32.42 17.49 25.47
C SER A 163 -33.53 16.43 25.30
N LEU A 164 -34.72 16.82 24.88
CA LEU A 164 -35.81 15.91 24.58
C LEU A 164 -35.46 14.98 23.42
N ILE A 165 -34.86 15.53 22.35
CA ILE A 165 -34.40 14.74 21.19
C ILE A 165 -33.31 13.76 21.63
N ALA A 166 -32.35 14.20 22.45
CA ALA A 166 -31.29 13.34 22.96
C ALA A 166 -31.84 12.17 23.79
N LYS A 167 -32.76 12.45 24.69
CA LYS A 167 -33.46 11.43 25.49
C LYS A 167 -34.24 10.44 24.62
N LYS A 168 -35.02 10.95 23.67
CA LYS A 168 -35.83 10.14 22.73
C LYS A 168 -34.99 9.16 21.91
N PHE A 169 -33.79 9.56 21.49
CA PHE A 169 -32.91 8.74 20.63
C PHE A 169 -31.72 8.13 21.40
N LYS A 170 -31.77 8.09 22.72
CA LYS A 170 -30.73 7.49 23.59
C LYS A 170 -29.31 7.99 23.24
N THR A 171 -29.16 9.29 23.07
CA THR A 171 -27.88 9.98 22.82
C THR A 171 -27.71 11.16 23.77
N SER A 172 -26.64 11.93 23.67
CA SER A 172 -26.42 13.12 24.48
C SER A 172 -26.55 14.40 23.65
N VAL A 173 -26.94 15.51 24.30
CA VAL A 173 -26.97 16.85 23.69
C VAL A 173 -25.60 17.21 23.09
N ARG A 174 -24.50 16.88 23.82
CA ARG A 174 -23.13 17.06 23.37
C ARG A 174 -22.87 16.33 22.05
N ASN A 175 -23.37 15.12 21.95
CA ASN A 175 -23.23 14.27 20.74
C ASN A 175 -24.03 14.84 19.57
N LEU A 176 -25.29 15.22 19.80
CA LEU A 176 -26.13 15.86 18.77
C LEU A 176 -25.49 17.16 18.28
N LYS A 177 -24.97 18.00 19.18
CA LYS A 177 -24.26 19.24 18.79
C LYS A 177 -23.02 18.94 17.95
N LYS A 178 -22.21 17.96 18.37
CA LYS A 178 -20.99 17.55 17.63
C LYS A 178 -21.31 17.01 16.23
N ILE A 179 -22.28 16.12 16.11
CA ILE A 179 -22.66 15.48 14.84
C ILE A 179 -23.21 16.51 13.85
N ASN A 180 -24.01 17.48 14.36
CA ASN A 180 -24.67 18.49 13.55
C ASN A 180 -23.90 19.82 13.47
N ARG A 181 -22.70 19.90 14.06
CA ARG A 181 -21.86 21.10 14.12
C ARG A 181 -22.59 22.33 14.69
N LEU A 182 -23.45 22.12 15.69
CA LEU A 182 -24.21 23.20 16.32
C LEU A 182 -23.33 23.95 17.32
N LYS A 183 -23.24 25.26 17.15
CA LYS A 183 -22.51 26.14 18.08
C LYS A 183 -23.30 26.38 19.39
N SER A 184 -24.62 26.34 19.35
CA SER A 184 -25.53 26.52 20.51
C SER A 184 -26.55 25.39 20.57
N SER A 185 -27.42 25.39 21.61
CA SER A 185 -28.53 24.44 21.74
C SER A 185 -29.81 24.90 21.04
N LYS A 186 -29.80 26.08 20.40
CA LYS A 186 -30.95 26.60 19.66
C LYS A 186 -31.15 25.79 18.37
N ILE A 187 -32.35 25.27 18.17
CA ILE A 187 -32.77 24.53 16.97
C ILE A 187 -34.08 25.13 16.45
N LYS A 188 -34.34 24.98 15.15
CA LYS A 188 -35.52 25.54 14.48
C LYS A 188 -36.48 24.42 14.08
N ILE A 189 -37.80 24.68 14.17
CA ILE A 189 -38.83 23.78 13.65
C ILE A 189 -38.54 23.49 12.19
N GLY A 190 -38.61 22.22 11.77
CA GLY A 190 -38.25 21.77 10.43
C GLY A 190 -36.78 21.49 10.22
N GLN A 191 -35.88 21.91 11.11
CA GLN A 191 -34.46 21.62 11.02
C GLN A 191 -34.22 20.11 11.00
N ARG A 192 -33.29 19.65 10.16
CA ARG A 192 -32.91 18.23 10.07
C ARG A 192 -31.68 17.99 10.94
N LEU A 193 -31.79 17.12 11.93
CA LEU A 193 -30.70 16.72 12.82
C LEU A 193 -30.27 15.28 12.52
N TYR A 194 -28.98 15.08 12.31
CA TYR A 194 -28.41 13.75 12.29
C TYR A 194 -28.29 13.21 13.71
N LEU A 195 -28.86 12.04 13.96
CA LEU A 195 -28.90 11.40 15.28
C LEU A 195 -27.64 10.60 15.60
N TYR A 196 -26.99 10.09 14.56
CA TYR A 196 -25.78 9.29 14.65
C TYR A 196 -24.73 9.82 13.67
N PRO A 197 -23.42 9.66 13.98
CA PRO A 197 -22.37 10.05 13.05
C PRO A 197 -22.61 9.38 11.69
N ILE A 198 -22.64 10.17 10.64
CA ILE A 198 -22.54 9.61 9.30
C ILE A 198 -21.13 9.05 9.20
N LYS A 199 -20.97 7.73 9.34
CA LYS A 199 -19.74 7.09 8.84
C LYS A 199 -19.68 7.46 7.36
N LYS A 200 -18.78 8.37 6.97
CA LYS A 200 -18.41 8.50 5.57
C LYS A 200 -17.98 7.10 5.14
N ILE A 201 -18.83 6.42 4.39
CA ILE A 201 -18.39 5.22 3.69
C ILE A 201 -17.32 5.72 2.73
N ASP A 202 -16.08 5.35 2.97
CA ASP A 202 -15.02 5.64 2.04
C ASP A 202 -15.24 4.73 0.83
N ILE A 203 -15.95 5.27 -0.19
CA ILE A 203 -16.28 4.55 -1.43
C ILE A 203 -15.06 4.34 -2.32
N ARG A 204 -13.91 4.90 -1.95
CA ARG A 204 -12.66 4.71 -2.68
C ARG A 204 -12.17 3.27 -2.47
N PRO A 205 -11.54 2.67 -3.47
CA PRO A 205 -11.07 1.30 -3.37
C PRO A 205 -10.12 1.13 -2.17
N PRO A 206 -10.13 -0.04 -1.50
CA PRO A 206 -9.17 -0.35 -0.46
C PRO A 206 -7.74 -0.45 -1.04
N SER A 207 -6.74 -0.62 -0.18
CA SER A 207 -5.35 -0.86 -0.59
C SER A 207 -5.21 -2.09 -1.49
N VAL A 208 -4.14 -2.11 -2.30
CA VAL A 208 -3.89 -3.21 -3.26
C VAL A 208 -3.82 -4.56 -2.57
N GLY A 209 -3.10 -4.69 -1.45
CA GLY A 209 -3.00 -5.95 -0.71
C GLY A 209 -4.35 -6.42 -0.15
N THR A 210 -5.22 -5.48 0.25
CA THR A 210 -6.60 -5.81 0.67
C THR A 210 -7.45 -6.26 -0.51
N GLN A 211 -7.33 -5.62 -1.68
CA GLN A 211 -8.03 -6.03 -2.90
C GLN A 211 -7.62 -7.44 -3.36
N LEU A 212 -6.34 -7.77 -3.21
CA LEU A 212 -5.79 -9.09 -3.52
C LEU A 212 -6.09 -10.17 -2.46
N GLY A 213 -6.78 -9.82 -1.36
CA GLY A 213 -7.10 -10.75 -0.28
C GLY A 213 -5.90 -11.18 0.58
N LEU A 214 -4.72 -10.58 0.38
CA LEU A 214 -3.45 -10.98 1.05
C LEU A 214 -3.50 -10.85 2.57
N ARG A 215 -4.39 -10.00 3.09
CA ARG A 215 -4.57 -9.83 4.54
C ARG A 215 -5.07 -11.09 5.23
N ASN A 216 -5.83 -11.92 4.52
CA ASN A 216 -6.43 -13.14 5.04
C ASN A 216 -5.50 -14.35 5.03
N THR A 217 -4.31 -14.24 4.44
CA THR A 217 -3.29 -15.30 4.46
C THR A 217 -2.88 -15.60 5.90
N LYS A 218 -2.88 -16.87 6.27
CA LYS A 218 -2.42 -17.35 7.57
C LYS A 218 -0.91 -17.14 7.71
N SER A 219 -0.44 -16.88 8.92
CA SER A 219 0.98 -16.82 9.29
C SER A 219 1.16 -17.40 10.69
N LYS A 220 2.42 -17.68 11.10
CA LYS A 220 2.75 -18.27 12.42
C LYS A 220 2.13 -17.51 13.59
N ILE A 221 2.00 -16.19 13.45
CA ILE A 221 1.35 -15.30 14.41
C ILE A 221 0.27 -14.45 13.70
N ARG A 222 -0.69 -13.92 14.47
CA ARG A 222 -1.78 -13.11 13.91
C ARG A 222 -1.31 -11.69 13.57
N LEU A 223 -1.27 -11.35 12.28
CA LEU A 223 -0.83 -10.05 11.78
C LEU A 223 -1.91 -9.35 10.95
N ASN A 224 -2.02 -8.03 11.12
CA ASN A 224 -2.93 -7.16 10.37
C ASN A 224 -2.34 -6.68 9.03
N SER A 225 -1.03 -6.75 8.87
CA SER A 225 -0.33 -6.42 7.62
C SER A 225 -0.60 -7.48 6.56
N SER A 226 -0.74 -7.06 5.30
CA SER A 226 -1.03 -7.97 4.17
C SER A 226 0.20 -8.78 3.76
N ALA A 227 1.41 -8.18 3.87
CA ALA A 227 2.65 -8.86 3.55
C ALA A 227 3.73 -8.48 4.58
N VAL A 228 4.46 -9.49 5.05
CA VAL A 228 5.46 -9.36 6.14
C VAL A 228 6.65 -10.27 5.84
N MET A 229 7.85 -9.81 6.16
CA MET A 229 9.04 -10.64 6.24
C MET A 229 9.92 -10.16 7.39
N VAL A 230 10.44 -11.09 8.16
CA VAL A 230 11.34 -10.86 9.29
C VAL A 230 12.52 -11.80 9.15
N ILE A 231 13.74 -11.24 9.22
CA ILE A 231 14.96 -12.02 9.19
C ILE A 231 15.88 -11.65 10.37
N ASN A 232 16.66 -12.61 10.82
CA ASN A 232 17.86 -12.31 11.56
C ASN A 232 18.92 -11.79 10.57
N GLN A 233 19.40 -10.58 10.76
CA GLN A 233 20.32 -9.94 9.78
C GLN A 233 21.70 -10.58 9.76
N LEU A 234 22.18 -11.16 10.88
CA LEU A 234 23.50 -11.77 10.95
C LEU A 234 23.52 -13.14 10.26
N SER A 235 22.53 -13.98 10.54
CA SER A 235 22.48 -15.35 10.01
C SER A 235 21.76 -15.45 8.67
N GLY A 236 20.97 -14.43 8.28
CA GLY A 236 20.08 -14.50 7.11
C GLY A 236 18.82 -15.37 7.33
N GLU A 237 18.65 -15.97 8.52
CA GLU A 237 17.53 -16.84 8.86
C GLU A 237 16.19 -16.11 8.69
N VAL A 238 15.27 -16.70 7.92
CA VAL A 238 13.90 -16.22 7.80
C VAL A 238 13.10 -16.66 9.01
N MET A 239 12.89 -15.75 9.95
CA MET A 239 12.17 -16.02 11.19
C MET A 239 10.66 -16.08 10.97
N LEU A 240 10.11 -15.13 10.20
CA LEU A 240 8.68 -15.02 9.95
C LEU A 240 8.42 -14.49 8.53
N GLU A 241 7.44 -15.10 7.86
CA GLU A 241 6.97 -14.61 6.55
C GLU A 241 5.45 -14.72 6.40
N LYS A 242 4.91 -13.79 5.64
CA LYS A 242 3.53 -13.75 5.17
C LYS A 242 3.50 -13.03 3.83
N ASN A 243 3.15 -13.73 2.74
CA ASN A 243 3.19 -13.18 1.38
C ASN A 243 4.51 -12.45 1.04
N PRO A 244 5.70 -13.06 1.26
CA PRO A 244 7.00 -12.38 1.17
C PRO A 244 7.32 -11.89 -0.24
N ASP A 245 6.74 -12.47 -1.29
CA ASP A 245 6.95 -12.13 -2.69
C ASP A 245 5.82 -11.30 -3.32
N ALA A 246 4.86 -10.86 -2.49
CA ALA A 246 3.77 -10.01 -2.96
C ALA A 246 4.28 -8.64 -3.37
N ILE A 247 4.11 -8.28 -4.65
CA ILE A 247 4.49 -6.97 -5.20
C ILE A 247 3.39 -5.97 -4.86
N LEU A 248 3.70 -5.03 -3.98
CA LEU A 248 2.77 -4.03 -3.47
C LEU A 248 3.34 -2.62 -3.60
N PRO A 249 2.48 -1.58 -3.68
CA PRO A 249 2.93 -0.20 -3.55
C PRO A 249 3.56 0.02 -2.18
N ILE A 250 4.73 0.66 -2.14
CA ILE A 250 5.55 0.80 -0.92
C ILE A 250 5.49 2.19 -0.30
N ALA A 251 4.81 3.12 -0.93
CA ALA A 251 4.72 4.50 -0.48
C ALA A 251 6.11 5.08 -0.12
N SER A 252 6.19 5.86 0.96
CA SER A 252 7.44 6.54 1.37
C SER A 252 8.57 5.63 1.85
N ILE A 253 8.45 4.31 1.81
CA ILE A 253 9.61 3.41 1.95
C ILE A 253 10.61 3.70 0.82
N THR A 254 10.14 4.14 -0.35
CA THR A 254 10.91 4.67 -1.47
C THR A 254 12.05 5.60 -1.06
N LYS A 255 11.87 6.39 0.02
CA LYS A 255 12.86 7.38 0.46
C LYS A 255 14.15 6.75 1.04
N LEU A 256 14.14 5.48 1.40
CA LEU A 256 15.38 4.76 1.70
C LEU A 256 16.24 4.64 0.44
N MET A 257 15.67 4.20 -0.70
CA MET A 257 16.39 4.17 -1.97
C MET A 257 16.83 5.57 -2.40
N THR A 258 15.99 6.59 -2.17
CA THR A 258 16.38 7.98 -2.43
C THR A 258 17.62 8.38 -1.63
N ALA A 259 17.71 7.98 -0.36
CA ALA A 259 18.87 8.27 0.48
C ALA A 259 20.13 7.53 -0.02
N LEU A 260 20.03 6.25 -0.37
CA LEU A 260 21.15 5.48 -0.91
C LEU A 260 21.75 6.18 -2.15
N VAL A 261 20.90 6.51 -3.13
CA VAL A 261 21.35 7.13 -4.40
C VAL A 261 22.01 8.50 -4.16
N ILE A 262 21.50 9.31 -3.20
CA ILE A 262 22.10 10.60 -2.86
C ILE A 262 23.45 10.42 -2.18
N LEU A 263 23.58 9.50 -1.24
CA LEU A 263 24.81 9.30 -0.46
C LEU A 263 25.89 8.63 -1.31
N GLU A 264 25.57 7.65 -2.13
CA GLU A 264 26.52 6.97 -3.03
C GLU A 264 27.12 7.91 -4.09
N LYS A 265 26.37 8.96 -4.47
CA LYS A 265 26.90 9.95 -5.41
C LYS A 265 27.89 10.93 -4.76
N ASN A 266 28.13 10.83 -3.46
CA ASN A 266 29.06 11.69 -2.70
C ASN A 266 28.84 13.19 -2.94
N MET A 267 27.57 13.60 -3.08
CA MET A 267 27.23 15.02 -3.28
C MET A 267 27.34 15.77 -1.96
N SER A 268 27.96 16.96 -1.98
CA SER A 268 28.13 17.79 -0.78
C SER A 268 26.81 17.98 -0.02
N LEU A 269 26.80 17.58 1.25
CA LEU A 269 25.65 17.69 2.16
C LEU A 269 25.39 19.11 2.63
N THR A 270 26.38 19.99 2.56
CA THR A 270 26.29 21.42 2.88
C THR A 270 25.73 22.26 1.73
N HIS A 271 25.66 21.69 0.51
CA HIS A 271 25.14 22.41 -0.64
C HIS A 271 23.69 22.87 -0.41
N MET A 272 23.43 24.16 -0.62
CA MET A 272 22.11 24.78 -0.36
C MET A 272 21.15 24.58 -1.53
N ILE A 273 20.06 23.88 -1.28
CA ILE A 273 19.01 23.58 -2.25
C ILE A 273 17.79 24.44 -1.98
N ARG A 274 17.30 25.14 -3.01
CA ARG A 274 16.08 25.94 -2.95
C ARG A 274 14.85 25.08 -3.23
N ILE A 275 13.81 25.15 -2.38
CA ILE A 275 12.50 24.55 -2.62
C ILE A 275 11.80 25.34 -3.72
N THR A 276 11.36 24.66 -4.76
CA THR A 276 10.71 25.25 -5.94
C THR A 276 9.21 24.97 -5.99
N ARG A 277 8.51 25.63 -6.92
CA ARG A 277 7.10 25.33 -7.21
C ARG A 277 6.91 23.88 -7.70
N ALA A 278 7.90 23.31 -8.40
CA ALA A 278 7.88 21.90 -8.83
C ALA A 278 7.82 20.96 -7.63
N ASP A 279 8.63 21.21 -6.58
CA ASP A 279 8.64 20.39 -5.36
C ASP A 279 7.31 20.49 -4.60
N ALA A 280 6.61 21.62 -4.68
CA ALA A 280 5.34 21.85 -4.02
C ALA A 280 4.12 21.28 -4.78
N LYS A 281 4.22 21.14 -6.11
CA LYS A 281 3.11 20.71 -6.99
C LYS A 281 2.68 19.26 -6.77
N LEU A 282 3.57 18.44 -6.22
CA LEU A 282 3.32 17.01 -5.97
C LEU A 282 2.30 16.73 -4.87
N GLU A 283 2.09 17.69 -3.96
CA GLU A 283 1.27 17.52 -2.77
C GLU A 283 -0.13 18.09 -2.95
N ARG A 284 -1.08 17.27 -3.35
CA ARG A 284 -2.49 17.67 -3.43
C ARG A 284 -3.18 17.81 -2.04
N TYR A 285 -2.69 17.11 -1.01
CA TYR A 285 -3.42 16.94 0.26
C TYR A 285 -2.62 17.18 1.53
N ASN A 286 -1.28 17.17 1.49
CA ASN A 286 -0.43 17.38 2.65
C ASN A 286 0.26 18.73 2.58
N LYS A 287 0.02 19.58 3.57
CA LYS A 287 0.69 20.88 3.68
C LYS A 287 2.08 20.67 4.27
N SER A 288 3.11 20.54 3.43
CA SER A 288 4.49 20.62 3.88
C SER A 288 4.81 22.00 4.46
N ARG A 289 5.65 22.02 5.48
CA ARG A 289 6.16 23.24 6.08
C ARG A 289 7.34 23.83 5.32
N LEU A 290 7.96 23.08 4.41
CA LEU A 290 9.04 23.57 3.54
C LEU A 290 8.43 24.51 2.48
N THR A 291 8.50 25.82 2.72
CA THR A 291 7.87 26.82 1.85
C THR A 291 8.66 27.02 0.57
N VAL A 292 7.96 27.28 -0.55
CA VAL A 292 8.60 27.65 -1.83
C VAL A 292 9.48 28.89 -1.62
N GLY A 293 10.69 28.85 -2.17
CA GLY A 293 11.69 29.92 -2.03
C GLY A 293 12.69 29.69 -0.88
N SER A 294 12.34 28.91 0.15
CA SER A 294 13.27 28.59 1.24
C SER A 294 14.44 27.72 0.75
N ARG A 295 15.61 27.89 1.37
CA ARG A 295 16.84 27.14 1.08
C ARG A 295 17.19 26.29 2.29
N PHE A 296 17.70 25.08 2.03
CA PHE A 296 18.13 24.12 3.04
C PHE A 296 19.40 23.43 2.57
N ALA A 297 20.26 23.06 3.48
CA ALA A 297 21.37 22.17 3.18
C ALA A 297 20.84 20.80 2.66
N ARG A 298 21.56 20.18 1.73
CA ARG A 298 21.19 18.84 1.23
C ARG A 298 21.06 17.84 2.38
N GLY A 299 21.93 17.90 3.39
CA GLY A 299 21.85 17.06 4.60
C GLY A 299 20.54 17.26 5.37
N ASP A 300 20.08 18.50 5.57
CA ASP A 300 18.80 18.79 6.23
C ASP A 300 17.62 18.19 5.44
N LEU A 301 17.64 18.34 4.11
CA LEU A 301 16.61 17.75 3.26
C LEU A 301 16.62 16.22 3.33
N LEU A 302 17.80 15.60 3.35
CA LEU A 302 17.95 14.16 3.51
C LEU A 302 17.41 13.69 4.87
N HIS A 303 17.79 14.41 5.94
CA HIS A 303 17.28 14.14 7.29
C HIS A 303 15.75 14.25 7.36
N LEU A 304 15.17 15.31 6.84
CA LEU A 304 13.72 15.50 6.80
C LEU A 304 13.00 14.44 5.94
N ALA A 305 13.58 14.02 4.83
CA ALA A 305 13.02 12.96 3.98
C ALA A 305 12.98 11.61 4.71
N LEU A 306 14.01 11.25 5.44
CA LEU A 306 14.10 9.99 6.19
C LEU A 306 13.27 10.02 7.47
N MET A 307 13.47 10.99 8.35
CA MET A 307 12.84 11.09 9.66
C MET A 307 11.35 11.41 9.59
N SER A 308 11.01 12.56 9.02
CA SER A 308 9.63 13.06 8.97
C SER A 308 8.87 12.70 7.70
N SER A 309 9.55 12.00 6.77
CA SER A 309 8.97 11.58 5.49
C SER A 309 8.55 12.75 4.58
N GLU A 310 9.29 13.87 4.61
CA GLU A 310 9.01 15.06 3.82
C GLU A 310 9.15 14.79 2.32
N ASN A 311 8.05 15.02 1.58
CA ASN A 311 8.03 14.75 0.14
C ASN A 311 8.75 15.81 -0.67
N ARG A 312 8.60 17.11 -0.28
CA ARG A 312 9.31 18.21 -0.95
C ARG A 312 10.81 18.07 -0.81
N ALA A 313 11.27 17.60 0.35
CA ALA A 313 12.68 17.31 0.58
C ALA A 313 13.19 16.21 -0.38
N ALA A 314 12.52 15.07 -0.42
CA ALA A 314 12.89 13.96 -1.31
C ALA A 314 12.88 14.36 -2.79
N HIS A 315 11.87 15.14 -3.23
CA HIS A 315 11.80 15.62 -4.61
C HIS A 315 12.89 16.64 -4.93
N ALA A 316 13.18 17.58 -4.03
CA ALA A 316 14.23 18.57 -4.23
C ALA A 316 15.62 17.92 -4.33
N LEU A 317 15.89 16.89 -3.50
CA LEU A 317 17.10 16.08 -3.60
C LEU A 317 17.25 15.44 -4.98
N ALA A 318 16.21 14.78 -5.45
CA ALA A 318 16.22 14.09 -6.75
C ALA A 318 16.28 15.08 -7.94
N ARG A 319 15.60 16.23 -7.83
CA ARG A 319 15.62 17.27 -8.87
C ARG A 319 17.01 17.88 -9.06
N THR A 320 17.77 17.98 -7.98
CA THR A 320 19.15 18.53 -8.01
C THR A 320 20.23 17.45 -8.24
N TYR A 321 19.84 16.24 -8.52
CA TYR A 321 20.75 15.16 -8.93
C TYR A 321 21.15 15.32 -10.40
N PRO A 322 22.36 14.86 -10.81
CA PRO A 322 22.77 14.86 -12.22
C PRO A 322 21.74 14.16 -13.12
N GLY A 323 21.31 14.85 -14.18
CA GLY A 323 20.24 14.40 -15.07
C GLY A 323 18.82 14.57 -14.48
N GLY A 324 18.67 15.30 -13.36
CA GLY A 324 17.40 15.64 -12.74
C GLY A 324 16.58 14.42 -12.30
N ILE A 325 15.25 14.58 -12.21
CA ILE A 325 14.34 13.49 -11.77
C ILE A 325 14.48 12.24 -12.66
N LYS A 326 14.62 12.39 -13.97
CA LYS A 326 14.75 11.22 -14.87
C LYS A 326 16.07 10.47 -14.62
N GLY A 327 17.18 11.19 -14.47
CA GLY A 327 18.48 10.62 -14.10
C GLY A 327 18.43 9.92 -12.75
N PHE A 328 17.79 10.56 -11.78
CA PHE A 328 17.61 10.02 -10.43
C PHE A 328 16.82 8.71 -10.42
N VAL A 329 15.68 8.65 -11.11
CA VAL A 329 14.85 7.43 -11.19
C VAL A 329 15.60 6.29 -11.89
N ARG A 330 16.40 6.60 -12.93
CA ARG A 330 17.28 5.58 -13.54
C ARG A 330 18.29 5.04 -12.52
N ALA A 331 18.91 5.91 -11.73
CA ALA A 331 19.85 5.51 -10.68
C ALA A 331 19.18 4.66 -9.59
N MET A 332 17.95 5.01 -9.14
CA MET A 332 17.18 4.19 -8.20
C MET A 332 16.94 2.77 -8.72
N ASN A 333 16.51 2.63 -9.98
CA ASN A 333 16.24 1.31 -10.56
C ASN A 333 17.54 0.53 -10.86
N ALA A 334 18.64 1.21 -11.22
CA ALA A 334 19.94 0.58 -11.35
C ALA A 334 20.43 0.05 -9.99
N LYS A 335 20.35 0.84 -8.93
CA LYS A 335 20.70 0.40 -7.56
C LYS A 335 19.81 -0.76 -7.10
N ALA A 336 18.51 -0.73 -7.40
CA ALA A 336 17.63 -1.85 -7.08
C ALA A 336 18.10 -3.16 -7.75
N LYS A 337 18.48 -3.12 -9.02
CA LYS A 337 19.05 -4.29 -9.73
C LYS A 337 20.36 -4.76 -9.10
N LEU A 338 21.27 -3.85 -8.76
CA LEU A 338 22.54 -4.18 -8.08
C LEU A 338 22.31 -4.88 -6.75
N LEU A 339 21.25 -4.52 -6.01
CA LEU A 339 20.84 -5.16 -4.76
C LEU A 339 20.07 -6.46 -4.96
N GLY A 340 19.84 -6.91 -6.19
CA GLY A 340 19.04 -8.10 -6.49
C GLY A 340 17.53 -7.92 -6.20
N MET A 341 17.02 -6.69 -6.22
CA MET A 341 15.61 -6.35 -5.96
C MET A 341 14.78 -6.46 -7.26
N TRP A 342 14.61 -7.68 -7.75
CA TRP A 342 14.02 -7.94 -9.07
C TRP A 342 12.50 -7.69 -9.15
N SER A 343 11.82 -7.68 -8.00
CA SER A 343 10.40 -7.37 -7.89
C SER A 343 10.12 -5.89 -7.60
N THR A 344 11.14 -5.02 -7.74
CA THR A 344 11.07 -3.61 -7.36
C THR A 344 11.14 -2.69 -8.58
N VAL A 345 10.25 -1.69 -8.59
CA VAL A 345 10.24 -0.63 -9.61
C VAL A 345 10.05 0.71 -8.92
N PHE A 346 10.88 1.68 -9.27
CA PHE A 346 10.73 3.07 -8.88
C PHE A 346 10.33 3.93 -10.08
N THR A 347 9.29 4.74 -9.92
CA THR A 347 8.78 5.68 -10.93
C THR A 347 9.04 7.15 -10.54
N GLU A 348 9.29 7.40 -9.25
CA GLU A 348 9.58 8.73 -8.72
C GLU A 348 10.22 8.65 -7.30
N PRO A 349 10.84 9.75 -6.79
CA PRO A 349 11.70 9.66 -5.61
C PRO A 349 10.97 9.70 -4.26
N THR A 350 9.65 9.91 -4.20
CA THR A 350 8.95 10.23 -2.93
C THR A 350 8.10 9.08 -2.38
N GLY A 351 7.59 8.21 -3.26
CA GLY A 351 6.60 7.17 -2.93
C GLY A 351 5.16 7.69 -2.91
N LEU A 352 4.87 8.83 -3.52
CA LEU A 352 3.51 9.34 -3.68
C LEU A 352 2.77 8.64 -4.83
N ASN A 353 3.50 8.09 -5.79
CA ASN A 353 2.95 7.32 -6.89
C ASN A 353 2.87 5.84 -6.51
N SER A 354 1.71 5.23 -6.72
CA SER A 354 1.49 3.79 -6.47
C SER A 354 2.26 2.87 -7.42
N GLY A 355 2.88 3.41 -8.46
CA GLY A 355 3.81 2.70 -9.34
C GLY A 355 5.18 2.41 -8.71
N ASN A 356 5.52 3.01 -7.56
CA ASN A 356 6.65 2.57 -6.75
C ASN A 356 6.25 1.29 -6.01
N VAL A 357 6.68 0.16 -6.51
CA VAL A 357 6.29 -1.16 -5.99
C VAL A 357 7.51 -1.99 -5.61
N SER A 358 7.33 -2.89 -4.64
CA SER A 358 8.35 -3.85 -4.20
C SER A 358 7.69 -5.02 -3.47
N SER A 359 8.48 -6.07 -3.21
CA SER A 359 8.11 -7.18 -2.33
C SER A 359 8.75 -7.04 -0.96
N PRO A 360 8.19 -7.66 0.11
CA PRO A 360 8.88 -7.76 1.39
C PRO A 360 10.30 -8.30 1.26
N ARG A 361 10.52 -9.35 0.47
CA ARG A 361 11.82 -9.97 0.23
C ARG A 361 12.84 -8.97 -0.35
N ASP A 362 12.45 -8.17 -1.32
CA ASP A 362 13.32 -7.14 -1.88
C ASP A 362 13.60 -6.02 -0.89
N LEU A 363 12.60 -5.64 -0.09
CA LEU A 363 12.77 -4.59 0.91
C LEU A 363 13.70 -5.00 2.07
N ILE A 364 13.85 -6.29 2.37
CA ILE A 364 14.90 -6.77 3.27
C ILE A 364 16.27 -6.32 2.78
N ARG A 365 16.58 -6.53 1.47
CA ARG A 365 17.86 -6.12 0.87
C ARG A 365 18.06 -4.60 0.94
N LEU A 366 16.99 -3.84 0.69
CA LEU A 366 17.05 -2.38 0.80
C LEU A 366 17.36 -1.91 2.22
N VAL A 367 16.74 -2.51 3.23
CA VAL A 367 16.97 -2.15 4.65
C VAL A 367 18.36 -2.59 5.09
N ASP A 368 18.81 -3.77 4.68
CA ASP A 368 20.15 -4.27 4.97
C ASP A 368 21.20 -3.30 4.46
N GLU A 369 21.14 -2.92 3.17
CA GLU A 369 22.05 -1.94 2.58
C GLU A 369 21.96 -0.58 3.27
N ALA A 370 20.75 -0.08 3.53
CA ALA A 370 20.52 1.19 4.21
C ALA A 370 21.11 1.20 5.63
N SER A 371 21.11 0.07 6.31
CA SER A 371 21.63 -0.07 7.67
C SER A 371 23.16 0.04 7.76
N ARG A 372 23.87 -0.14 6.65
CA ARG A 372 25.32 0.01 6.58
C ARG A 372 25.77 1.47 6.59
N LEU A 373 24.87 2.39 6.22
CA LEU A 373 25.19 3.82 6.13
C LEU A 373 24.88 4.54 7.45
N PRO A 374 25.90 5.08 8.16
CA PRO A 374 25.73 5.76 9.45
C PRO A 374 24.69 6.88 9.40
N LEU A 375 24.73 7.75 8.37
CA LEU A 375 23.78 8.85 8.21
C LEU A 375 22.34 8.37 8.02
N VAL A 376 22.13 7.23 7.35
CA VAL A 376 20.78 6.68 7.20
C VAL A 376 20.25 6.19 8.54
N ARG A 377 21.09 5.53 9.34
CA ARG A 377 20.73 5.10 10.70
C ARG A 377 20.35 6.31 11.54
N GLU A 378 21.25 7.28 11.66
CA GLU A 378 21.06 8.49 12.45
C GLU A 378 19.79 9.25 12.04
N TYR A 379 19.66 9.57 10.75
CA TYR A 379 18.57 10.41 10.27
C TYR A 379 17.21 9.70 10.33
N SER A 380 17.14 8.40 10.05
CA SER A 380 15.88 7.67 10.04
C SER A 380 15.33 7.37 11.42
N THR A 381 16.18 7.34 12.44
CA THR A 381 15.81 7.00 13.83
C THR A 381 15.72 8.21 14.76
N SER A 382 16.29 9.36 14.38
CA SER A 382 16.25 10.58 15.19
C SER A 382 14.80 10.97 15.57
N VAL A 383 14.60 11.36 16.83
CA VAL A 383 13.28 11.69 17.40
C VAL A 383 12.72 12.98 16.83
N LYS A 384 13.59 13.98 16.65
CA LYS A 384 13.26 15.34 16.22
C LYS A 384 14.43 15.95 15.45
N HIS A 385 14.10 16.88 14.55
CA HIS A 385 15.07 17.75 13.87
C HIS A 385 14.52 19.16 13.81
N LEU A 386 15.41 20.16 14.01
CA LEU A 386 15.08 21.58 13.99
C LEU A 386 15.65 22.21 12.74
N VAL A 387 14.83 22.87 11.94
CA VAL A 387 15.27 23.61 10.76
C VAL A 387 14.74 25.03 10.78
N ARG A 388 15.57 25.98 10.33
CA ARG A 388 15.17 27.36 10.19
C ARG A 388 14.45 27.56 8.84
N ILE A 389 13.21 28.01 8.90
CA ILE A 389 12.42 28.35 7.71
C ILE A 389 12.09 29.84 7.78
N ARG A 390 12.70 30.62 6.87
CA ARG A 390 12.71 32.09 7.00
C ARG A 390 13.28 32.49 8.38
N ASN A 391 12.56 33.27 9.17
CA ASN A 391 13.01 33.75 10.47
C ASN A 391 12.49 32.91 11.66
N ARG A 392 11.95 31.71 11.43
CA ARG A 392 11.37 30.86 12.49
C ARG A 392 11.97 29.46 12.49
N THR A 393 12.27 28.95 13.69
CA THR A 393 12.69 27.57 13.87
C THR A 393 11.47 26.64 13.90
N HIS A 394 11.48 25.62 13.04
CA HIS A 394 10.44 24.63 12.94
C HIS A 394 10.93 23.26 13.42
N LYS A 395 10.20 22.67 14.36
CA LYS A 395 10.46 21.34 14.88
C LYS A 395 9.75 20.29 14.04
N PHE A 396 10.50 19.38 13.43
CA PHE A 396 9.98 18.18 12.80
C PHE A 396 10.14 16.99 13.76
N ARG A 397 9.28 15.98 13.63
CA ARG A 397 9.30 14.77 14.46
C ARG A 397 9.33 13.53 13.56
N ASN A 398 9.93 12.46 14.09
CA ASN A 398 9.93 11.18 13.39
C ASN A 398 8.50 10.73 13.03
N SER A 399 8.32 10.24 11.81
CA SER A 399 7.04 9.72 11.33
C SER A 399 6.68 8.37 11.97
N ASN A 400 7.68 7.62 12.46
CA ASN A 400 7.49 6.39 13.23
C ASN A 400 7.35 6.72 14.72
N ALA A 401 6.23 6.31 15.33
CA ALA A 401 6.03 6.49 16.77
C ALA A 401 6.97 5.59 17.60
N LEU A 402 7.41 4.45 17.07
CA LEU A 402 8.33 3.55 17.76
C LEU A 402 9.71 4.18 17.92
N ALA A 403 10.18 4.96 16.94
CA ALA A 403 11.44 5.70 17.03
C ALA A 403 11.39 6.93 17.96
N ARG A 404 10.25 7.26 18.54
CA ARG A 404 10.07 8.38 19.46
C ARG A 404 9.97 7.95 20.92
N GLY A 405 9.91 6.67 21.17
CA GLY A 405 9.89 6.08 22.50
C GLY A 405 11.20 5.32 22.76
N GLU A 406 11.39 4.89 23.99
CA GLU A 406 12.60 4.22 24.46
C GLU A 406 12.52 2.68 24.37
N LEU A 407 11.34 2.14 24.02
CA LEU A 407 11.09 0.69 24.03
C LEU A 407 11.72 -0.07 22.85
N TRP A 408 12.20 0.65 21.86
CA TRP A 408 12.78 0.06 20.64
C TRP A 408 14.17 0.63 20.39
N ASP A 409 15.14 -0.25 20.31
CA ASP A 409 16.48 0.06 19.80
C ASP A 409 16.46 -0.15 18.27
N LEU A 410 16.55 0.95 17.51
CA LEU A 410 16.36 0.97 16.06
C LEU A 410 17.63 1.44 15.35
N GLY A 411 18.13 0.62 14.44
CA GLY A 411 19.18 1.01 13.50
C GLY A 411 18.66 1.76 12.29
N VAL A 412 17.55 1.32 11.68
CA VAL A 412 16.89 1.99 10.54
C VAL A 412 15.40 1.99 10.76
N SER A 413 14.72 3.04 10.32
CA SER A 413 13.26 3.11 10.39
C SER A 413 12.68 3.95 9.25
N LYS A 414 11.68 3.40 8.53
CA LYS A 414 10.92 4.16 7.56
C LYS A 414 9.46 3.75 7.50
N THR A 415 8.57 4.72 7.64
CA THR A 415 7.12 4.54 7.47
C THR A 415 6.70 4.93 6.06
N GLY A 416 5.62 4.29 5.56
CA GLY A 416 4.96 4.64 4.32
C GLY A 416 3.45 4.70 4.46
N PHE A 417 2.82 5.59 3.70
CA PHE A 417 1.38 5.62 3.52
C PHE A 417 0.98 6.38 2.27
N ILE A 418 0.36 5.68 1.37
CA ILE A 418 -0.63 6.17 0.40
C ILE A 418 -1.82 5.22 0.49
N ARG A 419 -2.95 5.59 -0.09
CA ARG A 419 -4.15 4.74 -0.01
C ARG A 419 -3.92 3.34 -0.59
N ASP A 420 -3.32 3.27 -1.77
CA ASP A 420 -3.07 2.02 -2.49
C ASP A 420 -2.09 1.10 -1.76
N ALA A 421 -1.13 1.67 -1.02
CA ALA A 421 -0.15 0.93 -0.23
C ALA A 421 -0.65 0.51 1.17
N GLY A 422 -1.71 1.15 1.70
CA GLY A 422 -2.01 1.03 3.12
C GLY A 422 -0.89 1.60 4.01
N ARG A 423 -0.78 1.13 5.25
CA ARG A 423 0.28 1.55 6.19
C ARG A 423 1.45 0.59 6.12
N CYS A 424 2.61 1.10 5.72
CA CYS A 424 3.85 0.35 5.61
C CYS A 424 4.84 0.77 6.70
N LEU A 425 5.70 -0.17 7.10
CA LEU A 425 6.85 0.06 7.97
C LEU A 425 7.95 -0.91 7.59
N VAL A 426 9.16 -0.39 7.45
CA VAL A 426 10.37 -1.19 7.46
C VAL A 426 11.28 -0.68 8.56
N MET A 427 12.00 -1.59 9.21
CA MET A 427 12.96 -1.24 10.25
C MET A 427 14.01 -2.32 10.43
N GLN A 428 15.22 -1.89 10.82
CA GLN A 428 16.19 -2.70 11.52
C GLN A 428 16.01 -2.40 13.00
N ALA A 429 15.88 -3.42 13.82
CA ALA A 429 15.75 -3.32 15.27
C ALA A 429 16.69 -4.31 15.97
N PHE A 430 17.22 -3.94 17.12
CA PHE A 430 17.99 -4.85 17.96
C PHE A 430 17.06 -5.50 18.99
N ILE A 431 16.88 -6.81 18.87
CA ILE A 431 16.04 -7.62 19.77
C ILE A 431 16.93 -8.70 20.36
N ASN A 432 17.06 -8.76 21.70
CA ASN A 432 18.05 -9.59 22.38
C ASN A 432 19.49 -9.37 21.86
N LYS A 433 19.87 -8.12 21.64
CA LYS A 433 21.17 -7.71 21.08
C LYS A 433 21.44 -8.21 19.65
N SER A 434 20.48 -8.89 19.01
CA SER A 434 20.59 -9.36 17.62
C SER A 434 19.89 -8.41 16.68
N PRO A 435 20.53 -7.99 15.56
CA PRO A 435 19.89 -7.15 14.57
C PRO A 435 18.88 -7.97 13.77
N VAL A 436 17.64 -7.48 13.74
CA VAL A 436 16.52 -8.09 13.03
C VAL A 436 15.98 -7.07 12.02
N ILE A 437 15.78 -7.48 10.78
CA ILE A 437 15.11 -6.67 9.78
C ILE A 437 13.64 -7.08 9.72
N ILE A 438 12.75 -6.09 9.87
CA ILE A 438 11.31 -6.27 9.87
C ILE A 438 10.70 -5.44 8.73
N VAL A 439 9.97 -6.10 7.83
CA VAL A 439 9.21 -5.48 6.73
C VAL A 439 7.74 -5.79 6.91
N MET A 440 6.90 -4.77 6.97
CA MET A 440 5.45 -4.88 7.08
C MET A 440 4.77 -3.96 6.06
N LEU A 441 3.97 -4.51 5.16
CA LEU A 441 3.26 -3.79 4.11
C LEU A 441 1.75 -3.92 4.29
N ASP A 442 1.05 -2.84 3.98
CA ASP A 442 -0.40 -2.76 3.91
C ASP A 442 -1.13 -3.14 5.21
N ALA A 443 -0.76 -2.57 6.34
CA ALA A 443 -1.57 -2.63 7.54
C ALA A 443 -2.76 -1.66 7.46
N GLU A 444 -3.91 -2.04 8.08
CA GLU A 444 -5.17 -1.28 7.98
C GLU A 444 -5.15 0.08 8.69
N GLY A 445 -4.17 0.36 9.53
CA GLY A 445 -4.06 1.63 10.25
C GLY A 445 -2.79 1.73 11.08
N ASN A 446 -2.48 2.95 11.55
CA ASN A 446 -1.28 3.19 12.38
C ASN A 446 -1.26 2.36 13.66
N ARG A 447 -2.43 2.17 14.31
CA ARG A 447 -2.54 1.36 15.52
C ARG A 447 -2.22 -0.11 15.21
N LYS A 448 -2.87 -0.67 14.17
CA LYS A 448 -2.68 -2.07 13.77
C LYS A 448 -1.26 -2.35 13.32
N ARG A 449 -0.63 -1.43 12.56
CA ARG A 449 0.78 -1.54 12.20
C ARG A 449 1.71 -1.59 13.42
N ARG A 450 1.45 -0.77 14.47
CA ARG A 450 2.23 -0.83 15.72
C ARG A 450 1.98 -2.13 16.48
N MET A 451 0.73 -2.58 16.54
CA MET A 451 0.40 -3.88 17.17
C MET A 451 1.14 -5.03 16.48
N ASP A 452 1.22 -5.04 15.15
CA ASP A 452 1.99 -6.05 14.41
C ASP A 452 3.48 -6.01 14.78
N ALA A 453 4.07 -4.82 14.90
CA ALA A 453 5.48 -4.69 15.30
C ALA A 453 5.72 -5.23 16.72
N GLU A 454 4.86 -4.89 17.69
CA GLU A 454 4.93 -5.38 19.06
C GLU A 454 4.73 -6.90 19.12
N GLU A 455 3.79 -7.44 18.36
CA GLU A 455 3.51 -8.87 18.27
C GLU A 455 4.73 -9.65 17.74
N ILE A 456 5.37 -9.13 16.69
CA ILE A 456 6.60 -9.69 16.12
C ILE A 456 7.73 -9.68 17.18
N LYS A 457 7.93 -8.55 17.88
CA LYS A 457 8.95 -8.42 18.91
C LYS A 457 8.74 -9.45 20.03
N ASN A 458 7.53 -9.52 20.58
CA ASN A 458 7.17 -10.43 21.65
C ASN A 458 7.34 -11.90 21.24
N TRP A 459 6.97 -12.24 20.01
CA TRP A 459 7.14 -13.56 19.46
C TRP A 459 8.63 -13.96 19.34
N ILE A 460 9.50 -13.04 18.88
CA ILE A 460 10.96 -13.28 18.82
C ILE A 460 11.53 -13.47 20.21
N LEU A 461 11.15 -12.64 21.17
CA LEU A 461 11.62 -12.74 22.56
C LEU A 461 11.25 -14.08 23.18
N LYS A 462 10.01 -14.53 22.98
CA LYS A 462 9.55 -15.83 23.50
C LYS A 462 10.32 -17.01 22.89
N ALA A 463 10.48 -17.02 21.57
CA ALA A 463 11.23 -18.06 20.87
C ALA A 463 12.71 -18.13 21.32
N SER A 464 13.31 -16.98 21.66
CA SER A 464 14.69 -16.94 22.20
C SER A 464 14.78 -17.54 23.60
N THR A 465 13.78 -17.33 24.46
CA THR A 465 13.72 -17.88 25.81
C THR A 465 13.59 -19.41 25.78
N GLU A 466 12.75 -19.93 24.91
CA GLU A 466 12.55 -21.38 24.72
C GLU A 466 13.83 -22.08 24.24
N LYS A 467 14.56 -21.49 23.28
CA LYS A 467 15.87 -22.02 22.82
C LYS A 467 16.93 -22.03 23.95
N THR A 468 16.90 -21.03 24.83
CA THR A 468 17.86 -20.96 25.95
C THR A 468 17.57 -22.02 27.04
N HIS A 469 16.28 -22.28 27.31
CA HIS A 469 15.87 -23.34 28.24
C HIS A 469 16.26 -24.73 27.72
N HIS A 470 15.99 -25.04 26.45
CA HIS A 470 16.40 -26.32 25.85
C HIS A 470 17.91 -26.53 25.84
N LYS A 471 18.71 -25.47 25.63
CA LYS A 471 20.17 -25.57 25.65
C LYS A 471 20.71 -25.83 27.08
N LYS A 472 20.10 -25.23 28.12
CA LYS A 472 20.44 -25.49 29.51
C LYS A 472 20.09 -26.90 29.98
N THR A 473 18.91 -27.41 29.53
CA THR A 473 18.44 -28.76 29.89
C THR A 473 19.35 -29.83 29.26
N ASN A 474 19.78 -29.63 28.00
CA ASN A 474 20.69 -30.56 27.34
C ASN A 474 22.11 -30.54 27.91
N VAL A 475 22.60 -29.38 28.37
CA VAL A 475 23.94 -29.31 29.05
C VAL A 475 23.88 -29.97 30.41
N SER A 476 22.82 -29.80 31.18
CA SER A 476 22.68 -30.48 32.49
C SER A 476 22.45 -32.00 32.32
N ALA A 477 21.78 -32.45 31.29
CA ALA A 477 21.64 -33.89 30.98
C ALA A 477 22.97 -34.51 30.53
N PHE A 478 23.82 -33.76 29.80
CA PHE A 478 25.15 -34.25 29.40
C PHE A 478 26.13 -34.29 30.59
N GLN A 479 26.02 -33.34 31.53
CA GLN A 479 26.82 -33.35 32.77
C GLN A 479 26.39 -34.44 33.77
N ALA A 480 25.12 -34.87 33.74
CA ALA A 480 24.63 -35.97 34.57
C ALA A 480 25.01 -37.36 34.04
N LEU A 481 25.48 -37.46 32.78
CA LEU A 481 25.94 -38.70 32.15
C LEU A 481 27.45 -38.92 32.20
N THR A 482 28.23 -37.95 32.70
CA THR A 482 29.66 -38.12 33.00
C THR A 482 29.81 -38.62 34.44
N ILE A 483 29.72 -39.94 34.63
CA ILE A 483 30.13 -40.61 35.86
C ILE A 483 31.66 -40.45 35.97
N PRO A 484 32.21 -39.98 37.11
CA PRO A 484 33.66 -39.91 37.28
C PRO A 484 34.22 -41.33 37.29
N LEU A 485 35.21 -41.58 36.45
CA LEU A 485 35.98 -42.83 36.33
C LEU A 485 36.88 -43.11 37.56
N SER A 486 36.49 -42.67 38.77
CA SER A 486 37.29 -42.82 39.99
C SER A 486 36.78 -43.89 40.98
N GLU A 487 35.81 -44.74 40.57
CA GLU A 487 35.33 -45.85 41.43
C GLU A 487 35.35 -47.23 40.71
N ILE A 488 36.43 -47.51 39.97
CA ILE A 488 36.72 -48.87 39.54
C ILE A 488 38.20 -49.16 39.88
N ASP A 489 38.50 -49.29 41.13
CA ASP A 489 39.67 -49.98 41.65
C ASP A 489 39.55 -50.12 43.22
N SER A 490 38.89 -51.22 43.62
CA SER A 490 39.09 -51.88 44.88
C SER A 490 38.40 -53.27 44.86
#